data_1e07017bf1c868487f02a18ae6ec016b
#
_entry.id   1e07017bf1c868487f02a18ae6ec016b
#
_cell.length_a   1.000
_cell.length_b   1.000
_cell.length_c   1.000
_cell.angle_alpha   90.00
_cell.angle_beta   90.00
_cell.angle_gamma   90.00
#
_symmetry.space_group_name_H-M   'P 1'
#
loop_
_entity.id
_entity.type
_entity.pdbx_description
1 polymer ?
#
loop_
_entity_poly.entity_id
_entity_poly.type
_entity_poly.pdbx_seq_one_letter_code
_entity_poly.pdbx_strand_id
1 'polypeptide(L)'
;MIFDKNVCSRLSFDVERAGMSLQDTFSRFECGNASINKYLSENALSDDETVTYVYLDTDNSNVIGFASLACSGITVSMEGYRKTFPAVEIKYFALATEYQKMRLMDNEGFIDEHYYISDEIFANVVKKISDIAATIVGANKIVLYAVPSALGFYERNGFSNFLEYMEPDHTAYLDGCIPMYLDI
;
A
#
# COMPACT_ATOMS: atom_id res chain seq x y z
N MET A 1 -2.51 -13.42 -32.90
CA MET A 1 -2.27 -12.43 -31.85
C MET A 1 -2.37 -13.18 -30.54
N ILE A 2 -1.26 -13.48 -29.89
CA ILE A 2 -1.24 -14.22 -28.62
C ILE A 2 -1.50 -13.15 -27.55
N PHE A 3 -2.72 -13.13 -27.01
CA PHE A 3 -2.99 -12.32 -25.81
C PHE A 3 -2.17 -12.91 -24.66
N ASP A 4 -1.14 -12.20 -24.25
CA ASP A 4 -0.45 -12.51 -23.01
C ASP A 4 -1.47 -12.29 -21.86
N LYS A 5 -1.82 -13.35 -21.13
CA LYS A 5 -2.75 -13.31 -20.00
C LYS A 5 -2.29 -12.38 -18.86
N ASN A 6 -1.09 -11.86 -18.94
CA ASN A 6 -0.47 -10.96 -17.96
C ASN A 6 -0.57 -9.50 -18.38
N VAL A 7 -1.28 -9.15 -19.45
CA VAL A 7 -1.40 -7.77 -19.93
C VAL A 7 -2.85 -7.34 -19.87
N CYS A 8 -3.11 -6.28 -19.12
CA CYS A 8 -4.41 -5.64 -19.06
C CYS A 8 -4.39 -4.37 -19.92
N SER A 9 -5.31 -4.25 -20.87
CA SER A 9 -5.38 -3.10 -21.77
C SER A 9 -5.73 -1.79 -21.06
N ARG A 10 -6.49 -1.83 -20.01
CA ARG A 10 -6.76 -0.70 -19.10
C ARG A 10 -7.60 -1.24 -17.94
N LEU A 11 -7.06 -1.20 -16.74
CA LEU A 11 -7.85 -1.50 -15.55
C LEU A 11 -8.63 -0.27 -15.15
N SER A 12 -9.94 -0.33 -15.19
CA SER A 12 -10.79 0.69 -14.57
C SER A 12 -11.13 0.22 -13.16
N PHE A 13 -10.86 1.08 -12.18
CA PHE A 13 -11.15 0.76 -10.78
C PHE A 13 -11.76 1.95 -10.06
N ASP A 14 -12.65 1.65 -9.12
CA ASP A 14 -13.18 2.60 -8.15
C ASP A 14 -12.48 2.43 -6.81
N VAL A 15 -12.26 3.55 -6.13
CA VAL A 15 -11.63 3.57 -4.81
C VAL A 15 -12.66 3.95 -3.77
N GLU A 16 -13.00 3.01 -2.90
CA GLU A 16 -13.96 3.23 -1.84
C GLU A 16 -13.32 3.05 -0.46
N ARG A 17 -13.84 3.78 0.52
CA ARG A 17 -13.56 3.45 1.92
C ARG A 17 -14.25 2.15 2.26
N ALA A 18 -13.53 1.20 2.91
CA ALA A 18 -14.11 -0.06 3.34
C ALA A 18 -15.34 0.17 4.24
N GLY A 19 -16.42 -0.51 3.94
CA GLY A 19 -17.69 -0.41 4.64
C GLY A 19 -18.45 -1.74 4.62
N MET A 20 -19.49 -1.82 5.43
CA MET A 20 -20.30 -3.05 5.61
C MET A 20 -20.91 -3.57 4.30
N SER A 21 -21.20 -2.70 3.34
CA SER A 21 -21.73 -3.08 2.02
C SER A 21 -20.78 -3.94 1.19
N LEU A 22 -19.48 -3.91 1.50
CA LEU A 22 -18.43 -4.64 0.77
C LEU A 22 -17.96 -5.91 1.49
N GLN A 23 -18.50 -6.23 2.67
CA GLN A 23 -18.01 -7.32 3.52
C GLN A 23 -18.02 -8.69 2.80
N ASP A 24 -19.06 -8.98 2.04
CA ASP A 24 -19.14 -10.24 1.28
C ASP A 24 -18.06 -10.35 0.19
N THR A 25 -17.62 -9.20 -0.34
CA THR A 25 -16.56 -9.12 -1.33
C THR A 25 -15.18 -9.38 -0.70
N PHE A 26 -14.98 -8.94 0.54
CA PHE A 26 -13.72 -9.11 1.27
C PHE A 26 -13.40 -10.57 1.56
N SER A 27 -14.43 -11.41 1.79
CA SER A 27 -14.24 -12.84 2.07
C SER A 27 -13.64 -13.63 0.89
N ARG A 28 -13.71 -13.06 -0.32
CA ARG A 28 -13.16 -13.67 -1.55
C ARG A 28 -11.78 -13.17 -1.91
N PHE A 29 -11.28 -12.18 -1.18
CA PHE A 29 -9.96 -11.60 -1.46
C PHE A 29 -8.84 -12.58 -1.13
N GLU A 30 -7.90 -12.78 -2.07
CA GLU A 30 -6.77 -13.68 -1.92
C GLU A 30 -5.49 -13.05 -2.47
N CYS A 31 -4.57 -12.66 -1.59
CA CYS A 31 -3.30 -12.03 -1.96
C CYS A 31 -2.08 -12.95 -1.81
N GLY A 32 -2.27 -14.22 -1.42
CA GLY A 32 -1.19 -15.16 -1.14
C GLY A 32 -0.67 -15.11 0.30
N ASN A 33 -1.23 -14.24 1.16
CA ASN A 33 -0.88 -14.15 2.58
C ASN A 33 -2.14 -14.27 3.43
N ALA A 34 -2.28 -15.39 4.14
CA ALA A 34 -3.46 -15.70 4.94
C ALA A 34 -3.75 -14.67 6.05
N SER A 35 -2.71 -14.08 6.66
CA SER A 35 -2.88 -13.07 7.70
C SER A 35 -3.44 -11.76 7.13
N ILE A 36 -3.00 -11.36 5.95
CA ILE A 36 -3.50 -10.17 5.25
C ILE A 36 -4.91 -10.39 4.74
N ASN A 37 -5.21 -11.57 4.18
CA ASN A 37 -6.57 -11.93 3.76
C ASN A 37 -7.54 -11.88 4.95
N LYS A 38 -7.13 -12.47 6.08
CA LYS A 38 -7.90 -12.46 7.32
C LYS A 38 -8.11 -11.04 7.86
N TYR A 39 -7.08 -10.19 7.80
CA TYR A 39 -7.21 -8.80 8.22
C TYR A 39 -8.33 -8.10 7.43
N LEU A 40 -8.32 -8.18 6.10
CA LEU A 40 -9.33 -7.52 5.28
C LEU A 40 -10.75 -8.05 5.57
N SER A 41 -10.90 -9.38 5.68
CA SER A 41 -12.22 -10.01 5.82
C SER A 41 -12.83 -9.87 7.22
N GLU A 42 -12.02 -9.85 8.27
CA GLU A 42 -12.51 -9.93 9.66
C GLU A 42 -12.25 -8.66 10.48
N ASN A 43 -11.16 -7.94 10.21
CA ASN A 43 -10.64 -6.89 11.09
C ASN A 43 -10.77 -5.49 10.51
N ALA A 44 -10.61 -5.31 9.20
CA ALA A 44 -10.49 -4.00 8.57
C ALA A 44 -11.66 -3.03 8.84
N LEU A 45 -12.87 -3.56 9.07
CA LEU A 45 -14.05 -2.74 9.37
C LEU A 45 -14.16 -2.35 10.86
N SER A 46 -13.52 -3.11 11.74
CA SER A 46 -13.56 -2.90 13.19
C SER A 46 -12.27 -2.33 13.76
N ASP A 47 -11.21 -2.21 12.95
CA ASP A 47 -9.93 -1.62 13.34
C ASP A 47 -10.10 -0.09 13.45
N ASP A 48 -10.12 0.43 14.66
CA ASP A 48 -10.28 1.86 14.97
C ASP A 48 -8.98 2.66 14.84
N GLU A 49 -7.83 1.98 14.69
CA GLU A 49 -6.53 2.61 14.46
C GLU A 49 -6.27 2.92 12.97
N THR A 50 -7.06 2.32 12.05
CA THR A 50 -6.83 2.45 10.61
C THR A 50 -8.05 2.91 9.84
N VAL A 51 -7.80 3.49 8.68
CA VAL A 51 -8.81 3.70 7.63
C VAL A 51 -8.42 2.87 6.42
N THR A 52 -9.25 1.90 6.06
CA THR A 52 -9.01 1.01 4.92
C THR A 52 -9.73 1.52 3.67
N TYR A 53 -8.98 1.63 2.57
CA TYR A 53 -9.48 1.89 1.23
C TYR A 53 -9.32 0.64 0.37
N VAL A 54 -10.36 0.32 -0.39
CA VAL A 54 -10.39 -0.82 -1.30
C VAL A 54 -10.45 -0.33 -2.75
N TYR A 55 -9.78 -1.04 -3.62
CA TYR A 55 -9.73 -0.81 -5.06
C TYR A 55 -10.58 -1.90 -5.72
N LEU A 56 -11.68 -1.51 -6.33
CA LEU A 56 -12.67 -2.41 -6.91
C LEU A 56 -12.55 -2.42 -8.43
N ASP A 57 -12.48 -3.60 -9.02
CA ASP A 57 -12.63 -3.75 -10.46
C ASP A 57 -14.08 -3.40 -10.84
N THR A 58 -14.25 -2.38 -11.69
CA THR A 58 -15.57 -1.88 -12.08
C THR A 58 -16.36 -2.88 -12.89
N ASP A 59 -15.69 -3.78 -13.62
CA ASP A 59 -16.35 -4.74 -14.51
C ASP A 59 -16.81 -6.00 -13.76
N ASN A 60 -16.04 -6.42 -12.73
CA ASN A 60 -16.23 -7.70 -12.05
C ASN A 60 -16.66 -7.56 -10.58
N SER A 61 -16.70 -6.36 -10.02
CA SER A 61 -16.98 -6.09 -8.60
C SER A 61 -16.06 -6.89 -7.65
N ASN A 62 -14.84 -7.17 -8.08
CA ASN A 62 -13.82 -7.85 -7.30
C ASN A 62 -12.88 -6.83 -6.63
N VAL A 63 -12.34 -7.20 -5.48
CA VAL A 63 -11.28 -6.40 -4.86
C VAL A 63 -9.97 -6.67 -5.57
N ILE A 64 -9.45 -5.66 -6.27
CA ILE A 64 -8.12 -5.70 -6.90
C ILE A 64 -7.04 -5.65 -5.82
N GLY A 65 -7.24 -4.79 -4.82
CA GLY A 65 -6.32 -4.58 -3.72
C GLY A 65 -6.89 -3.66 -2.65
N PHE A 66 -6.14 -3.47 -1.60
CA PHE A 66 -6.50 -2.54 -0.54
C PHE A 66 -5.27 -1.89 0.11
N ALA A 67 -5.49 -0.76 0.75
CA ALA A 67 -4.53 -0.10 1.61
C ALA A 67 -5.19 0.32 2.92
N SER A 68 -4.58 0.00 4.06
CA SER A 68 -5.01 0.46 5.38
C SER A 68 -4.00 1.49 5.89
N LEU A 69 -4.51 2.67 6.20
CA LEU A 69 -3.74 3.86 6.56
C LEU A 69 -3.93 4.18 8.03
N ALA A 70 -2.83 4.48 8.73
CA ALA A 70 -2.82 4.90 10.14
C ALA A 70 -2.06 6.22 10.32
N CYS A 71 -2.34 6.91 11.43
CA CYS A 71 -1.50 8.02 11.88
C CYS A 71 -0.18 7.47 12.45
N SER A 72 0.95 8.10 12.10
CA SER A 72 2.27 7.67 12.54
C SER A 72 3.24 8.86 12.65
N GLY A 73 4.51 8.56 12.93
CA GLY A 73 5.57 9.57 12.95
C GLY A 73 6.94 8.93 13.06
N ILE A 74 7.93 9.63 12.50
CA ILE A 74 9.34 9.27 12.64
C ILE A 74 9.96 10.18 13.69
N THR A 75 10.41 9.61 14.80
CA THR A 75 11.13 10.37 15.85
C THR A 75 12.63 10.22 15.63
N VAL A 76 13.29 11.34 15.42
CA VAL A 76 14.74 11.43 15.32
C VAL A 76 15.30 11.99 16.63
N SER A 77 16.23 11.25 17.23
CA SER A 77 17.00 11.70 18.39
C SER A 77 18.27 12.40 17.90
N MET A 78 18.46 13.65 18.31
CA MET A 78 19.64 14.45 18.01
C MET A 78 20.27 14.89 19.34
N GLU A 79 21.55 15.28 19.33
CA GLU A 79 22.21 15.77 20.56
C GLU A 79 21.40 16.91 21.21
N GLY A 80 20.79 16.60 22.36
CA GLY A 80 20.06 17.55 23.18
C GLY A 80 18.56 17.72 22.89
N TYR A 81 18.01 17.12 21.84
CA TYR A 81 16.56 17.18 21.58
C TYR A 81 16.05 16.00 20.77
N ARG A 82 14.74 15.79 20.82
CA ARG A 82 14.01 14.84 19.96
C ARG A 82 13.04 15.61 19.06
N LYS A 83 12.97 15.22 17.79
CA LYS A 83 12.03 15.79 16.85
C LYS A 83 11.22 14.66 16.20
N THR A 84 9.90 14.78 16.27
CA THR A 84 8.98 13.87 15.57
C THR A 84 8.49 14.55 14.30
N PHE A 85 8.64 13.86 13.19
CA PHE A 85 8.07 14.21 11.90
C PHE A 85 6.74 13.47 11.75
N PRO A 86 5.62 14.18 11.57
CA PRO A 86 4.32 13.53 11.39
C PRO A 86 4.31 12.76 10.08
N ALA A 87 3.76 11.56 10.12
CA ALA A 87 3.67 10.66 8.98
C ALA A 87 2.29 10.02 8.88
N VAL A 88 1.96 9.53 7.68
CA VAL A 88 0.90 8.55 7.48
C VAL A 88 1.57 7.20 7.24
N GLU A 89 1.14 6.19 7.98
CA GLU A 89 1.63 4.82 7.82
C GLU A 89 0.72 4.04 6.87
N ILE A 90 1.32 3.35 5.91
CA ILE A 90 0.67 2.28 5.16
C ILE A 90 0.86 1.00 5.97
N LYS A 91 -0.10 0.68 6.85
CA LYS A 91 -0.05 -0.49 7.72
C LYS A 91 -0.22 -1.80 6.96
N TYR A 92 -1.09 -1.78 5.95
CA TYR A 92 -1.28 -2.88 5.01
C TYR A 92 -1.42 -2.35 3.59
N PHE A 93 -0.77 -3.03 2.65
CA PHE A 93 -0.98 -2.86 1.22
C PHE A 93 -0.89 -4.24 0.57
N ALA A 94 -1.94 -4.64 -0.13
CA ALA A 94 -1.98 -5.92 -0.83
C ALA A 94 -2.83 -5.85 -2.09
N LEU A 95 -2.43 -6.63 -3.10
CA LEU A 95 -3.20 -6.89 -4.30
C LEU A 95 -3.60 -8.36 -4.36
N ALA A 96 -4.77 -8.66 -4.90
CA ALA A 96 -5.17 -10.01 -5.19
C ALA A 96 -4.20 -10.67 -6.19
N THR A 97 -3.95 -11.95 -6.01
CA THR A 97 -2.90 -12.71 -6.74
C THR A 97 -3.01 -12.61 -8.24
N GLU A 98 -4.22 -12.50 -8.78
CA GLU A 98 -4.48 -12.36 -10.21
C GLU A 98 -3.97 -11.03 -10.79
N TYR A 99 -3.89 -9.97 -9.98
CA TYR A 99 -3.44 -8.64 -10.40
C TYR A 99 -1.94 -8.36 -10.12
N GLN A 100 -1.28 -9.11 -9.23
CA GLN A 100 0.09 -8.82 -8.77
C GLN A 100 1.14 -8.78 -9.89
N LYS A 101 0.95 -9.55 -10.97
CA LYS A 101 1.89 -9.64 -12.09
C LYS A 101 1.32 -9.11 -13.40
N MET A 102 0.18 -8.45 -13.33
CA MET A 102 -0.49 -7.90 -14.48
C MET A 102 0.17 -6.61 -14.91
N ARG A 103 0.56 -6.52 -16.18
CA ARG A 103 1.17 -5.30 -16.75
C ARG A 103 0.11 -4.38 -17.32
N LEU A 104 0.35 -3.08 -17.24
CA LEU A 104 -0.49 -2.09 -17.89
C LEU A 104 -0.01 -1.84 -19.33
N MET A 105 -0.98 -1.67 -20.21
CA MET A 105 -0.79 -1.19 -21.57
C MET A 105 -1.18 0.29 -21.60
N ASP A 106 -0.35 1.11 -22.21
CA ASP A 106 -0.68 2.53 -22.38
C ASP A 106 -1.80 2.76 -23.42
N ASN A 107 -2.20 4.03 -23.60
CA ASN A 107 -3.27 4.40 -24.53
C ASN A 107 -2.92 4.15 -26.02
N GLU A 108 -1.65 3.93 -26.33
CA GLU A 108 -1.12 3.70 -27.67
C GLU A 108 -0.89 2.21 -27.96
N GLY A 109 -1.15 1.35 -26.96
CA GLY A 109 -0.98 -0.09 -27.05
C GLY A 109 0.44 -0.57 -26.76
N PHE A 110 1.32 0.30 -26.22
CA PHE A 110 2.65 -0.10 -25.79
C PHE A 110 2.59 -0.67 -24.37
N ILE A 111 3.34 -1.74 -24.15
CA ILE A 111 3.51 -2.37 -22.85
C ILE A 111 4.85 -1.93 -22.30
N ASP A 112 4.83 -1.15 -21.22
CA ASP A 112 6.04 -0.95 -20.44
C ASP A 112 6.36 -2.25 -19.68
N GLU A 113 7.48 -2.89 -20.01
CA GLU A 113 7.93 -4.14 -19.39
C GLU A 113 8.18 -4.01 -17.88
N HIS A 114 8.28 -2.79 -17.38
CA HIS A 114 8.61 -2.48 -15.99
C HIS A 114 7.44 -1.87 -15.20
N TYR A 115 6.28 -1.62 -15.83
CA TYR A 115 5.13 -1.02 -15.19
C TYR A 115 3.96 -2.00 -15.01
N TYR A 116 3.55 -2.20 -13.77
CA TYR A 116 2.52 -3.16 -13.38
C TYR A 116 1.30 -2.44 -12.81
N ILE A 117 0.16 -3.12 -12.76
CA ILE A 117 -1.04 -2.65 -12.04
C ILE A 117 -0.71 -2.31 -10.57
N SER A 118 0.20 -3.06 -9.96
CA SER A 118 0.64 -2.78 -8.59
C SER A 118 1.26 -1.39 -8.44
N ASP A 119 2.01 -0.92 -9.44
CA ASP A 119 2.63 0.40 -9.42
C ASP A 119 1.58 1.50 -9.59
N GLU A 120 0.60 1.31 -10.46
CA GLU A 120 -0.53 2.24 -10.65
C GLU A 120 -1.38 2.39 -9.40
N ILE A 121 -1.80 1.27 -8.81
CA ILE A 121 -2.61 1.30 -7.58
C ILE A 121 -1.82 1.90 -6.43
N PHE A 122 -0.53 1.56 -6.30
CA PHE A 122 0.32 2.11 -5.27
C PHE A 122 0.54 3.63 -5.44
N ALA A 123 0.75 4.10 -6.67
CA ALA A 123 0.81 5.53 -6.97
C ALA A 123 -0.48 6.26 -6.57
N ASN A 124 -1.64 5.62 -6.77
CA ASN A 124 -2.93 6.16 -6.31
C ASN A 124 -3.02 6.21 -4.78
N VAL A 125 -2.51 5.20 -4.06
CA VAL A 125 -2.40 5.23 -2.58
C VAL A 125 -1.53 6.39 -2.13
N VAL A 126 -0.33 6.54 -2.70
CA VAL A 126 0.61 7.63 -2.37
C VAL A 126 -0.04 8.99 -2.63
N LYS A 127 -0.69 9.16 -3.80
CA LYS A 127 -1.42 10.39 -4.12
C LYS A 127 -2.52 10.69 -3.11
N LYS A 128 -3.34 9.71 -2.75
CA LYS A 128 -4.40 9.87 -1.74
C LYS A 128 -3.83 10.31 -0.38
N ILE A 129 -2.71 9.70 0.05
CA ILE A 129 -2.03 10.11 1.30
C ILE A 129 -1.51 11.54 1.18
N SER A 130 -0.89 11.92 0.06
CA SER A 130 -0.39 13.28 -0.15
C SER A 130 -1.52 14.31 -0.12
N ASP A 131 -2.67 14.00 -0.71
CA ASP A 131 -3.86 14.86 -0.67
C ASP A 131 -4.39 15.04 0.77
N ILE A 132 -4.45 13.97 1.57
CA ILE A 132 -4.83 13.99 2.99
C ILE A 132 -3.80 14.78 3.80
N ALA A 133 -2.52 14.53 3.58
CA ALA A 133 -1.43 15.18 4.28
C ALA A 133 -1.43 16.70 4.04
N ALA A 134 -1.59 17.12 2.80
CA ALA A 134 -1.60 18.54 2.44
C ALA A 134 -2.85 19.31 2.93
N THR A 135 -4.00 18.64 3.03
CA THR A 135 -5.28 19.32 3.25
C THR A 135 -5.89 19.11 4.64
N ILE A 136 -5.52 18.02 5.34
CA ILE A 136 -6.21 17.59 6.56
C ILE A 136 -5.27 17.47 7.77
N VAL A 137 -4.12 16.77 7.63
CA VAL A 137 -3.32 16.37 8.82
C VAL A 137 -1.92 16.97 8.90
N GLY A 138 -1.42 17.62 7.86
CA GLY A 138 -0.10 18.26 7.87
C GLY A 138 1.08 17.28 8.04
N ALA A 139 0.93 16.04 7.58
CA ALA A 139 2.03 15.08 7.52
C ALA A 139 2.98 15.42 6.36
N ASN A 140 4.24 15.05 6.48
CA ASN A 140 5.24 15.29 5.44
C ASN A 140 6.02 14.03 5.06
N LYS A 141 5.59 12.88 5.57
CA LYS A 141 6.19 11.58 5.26
C LYS A 141 5.13 10.50 5.17
N ILE A 142 5.41 9.51 4.31
CA ILE A 142 4.74 8.22 4.32
C ILE A 142 5.72 7.21 4.90
N VAL A 143 5.25 6.34 5.78
CA VAL A 143 6.06 5.25 6.35
C VAL A 143 5.37 3.91 6.11
N LEU A 144 6.17 2.85 6.02
CA LEU A 144 5.70 1.47 5.95
C LEU A 144 6.78 0.51 6.43
N TYR A 145 6.38 -0.73 6.68
CA TYR A 145 7.28 -1.82 7.09
C TYR A 145 7.21 -2.92 6.02
N ALA A 146 8.20 -2.91 5.13
CA ALA A 146 8.25 -3.80 3.98
C ALA A 146 8.70 -5.20 4.37
N VAL A 147 7.97 -6.24 3.93
CA VAL A 147 8.53 -7.59 3.95
C VAL A 147 9.72 -7.66 2.98
N PRO A 148 10.78 -8.43 3.27
CA PRO A 148 12.00 -8.46 2.45
C PRO A 148 11.74 -8.72 0.95
N SER A 149 10.74 -9.55 0.64
CA SER A 149 10.36 -9.86 -0.74
C SER A 149 9.73 -8.70 -1.51
N ALA A 150 9.22 -7.67 -0.81
CA ALA A 150 8.60 -6.48 -1.40
C ALA A 150 9.52 -5.25 -1.42
N LEU A 151 10.75 -5.35 -0.88
CA LEU A 151 11.67 -4.23 -0.77
C LEU A 151 11.89 -3.51 -2.11
N GLY A 152 12.26 -4.27 -3.16
CA GLY A 152 12.49 -3.70 -4.49
C GLY A 152 11.25 -3.06 -5.13
N PHE A 153 10.03 -3.48 -4.72
CA PHE A 153 8.81 -2.80 -5.14
C PHE A 153 8.73 -1.39 -4.55
N TYR A 154 8.98 -1.23 -3.25
CA TYR A 154 8.90 0.08 -2.61
C TYR A 154 10.07 0.99 -3.02
N GLU A 155 11.29 0.45 -3.19
CA GLU A 155 12.45 1.21 -3.65
C GLU A 155 12.21 1.83 -5.04
N ARG A 156 11.67 1.07 -6.00
CA ARG A 156 11.36 1.63 -7.33
C ARG A 156 10.19 2.64 -7.30
N ASN A 157 9.36 2.60 -6.26
CA ASN A 157 8.32 3.59 -6.00
C ASN A 157 8.81 4.77 -5.13
N GLY A 158 10.14 4.94 -4.98
CA GLY A 158 10.76 6.11 -4.37
C GLY A 158 10.95 6.04 -2.86
N PHE A 159 10.62 4.92 -2.20
CA PHE A 159 10.84 4.77 -0.77
C PHE A 159 12.30 4.47 -0.44
N SER A 160 12.76 5.05 0.65
CA SER A 160 14.09 4.83 1.20
C SER A 160 14.03 4.01 2.48
N ASN A 161 14.99 3.10 2.63
CA ASN A 161 15.17 2.31 3.85
C ASN A 161 15.81 3.16 4.95
N PHE A 162 15.34 3.04 6.19
CA PHE A 162 15.95 3.74 7.34
C PHE A 162 16.26 2.81 8.53
N LEU A 163 16.39 1.50 8.28
CA LEU A 163 16.68 0.50 9.31
C LEU A 163 17.97 0.83 10.10
N GLU A 164 18.98 1.36 9.43
CA GLU A 164 20.27 1.71 10.07
C GLU A 164 20.16 2.85 11.10
N TYR A 165 19.07 3.63 11.05
CA TYR A 165 18.79 4.72 11.99
C TYR A 165 17.84 4.32 13.12
N MET A 166 17.35 3.08 13.12
CA MET A 166 16.48 2.58 14.18
C MET A 166 17.29 2.23 15.43
N GLU A 167 16.73 2.53 16.59
CA GLU A 167 17.32 2.07 17.87
C GLU A 167 17.26 0.52 17.91
N PRO A 168 18.35 -0.16 18.30
CA PRO A 168 18.43 -1.63 18.30
C PRO A 168 17.29 -2.31 19.05
N ASP A 169 16.88 -1.74 20.19
CA ASP A 169 15.80 -2.30 21.01
C ASP A 169 14.43 -2.25 20.33
N HIS A 170 14.27 -1.40 19.30
CA HIS A 170 13.03 -1.24 18.56
C HIS A 170 12.97 -2.11 17.31
N THR A 171 14.06 -2.76 16.92
CA THR A 171 14.04 -3.60 15.70
C THR A 171 13.38 -4.95 15.93
N ALA A 172 13.25 -5.42 17.15
CA ALA A 172 12.65 -6.70 17.47
C ALA A 172 11.16 -6.81 17.08
N TYR A 173 10.41 -5.70 17.15
CA TYR A 173 8.99 -5.69 16.79
C TYR A 173 8.73 -5.68 15.27
N LEU A 174 9.77 -5.45 14.47
CA LEU A 174 9.63 -5.38 13.01
C LEU A 174 9.37 -6.75 12.37
N ASP A 175 9.55 -7.84 13.13
CA ASP A 175 9.34 -9.22 12.67
C ASP A 175 10.02 -9.51 11.33
N GLY A 176 11.25 -9.00 11.14
CA GLY A 176 12.03 -9.10 9.91
C GLY A 176 11.61 -8.14 8.79
N CYS A 177 10.63 -7.28 9.02
CA CYS A 177 10.27 -6.22 8.08
C CYS A 177 11.31 -5.10 8.07
N ILE A 178 11.37 -4.39 6.96
CA ILE A 178 12.31 -3.29 6.74
C ILE A 178 11.54 -1.97 6.79
N PRO A 179 11.88 -1.04 7.70
CA PRO A 179 11.22 0.25 7.79
C PRO A 179 11.62 1.13 6.60
N MET A 180 10.62 1.67 5.94
CA MET A 180 10.81 2.53 4.77
C MET A 180 10.00 3.81 4.88
N TYR A 181 10.48 4.88 4.23
CA TYR A 181 9.78 6.15 4.20
C TYR A 181 9.85 6.80 2.80
N LEU A 182 8.89 7.67 2.54
CA LEU A 182 8.84 8.58 1.40
C LEU A 182 8.55 10.00 1.91
N ASP A 183 9.30 10.98 1.44
CA ASP A 183 8.98 12.40 1.64
C ASP A 183 7.86 12.85 0.68
N ILE A 184 6.85 13.57 1.20
CA ILE A 184 5.70 14.07 0.43
C ILE A 184 5.49 15.57 0.64
#